data_4bc1ea5f66676008164f6fc79a8c7e46
#
_entry.id   4bc1ea5f66676008164f6fc79a8c7e46
#
_cell.length_a   1.000
_cell.length_b   1.000
_cell.length_c   1.000
_cell.angle_alpha   90.00
_cell.angle_beta   90.00
_cell.angle_gamma   90.00
#
_symmetry.space_group_name_H-M   'P 1'
#
loop_
_entity.id
_entity.type
_entity.pdbx_description
1 polymer ?
#
loop_
_entity_poly.entity_id
_entity_poly.type
_entity_poly.pdbx_seq_one_letter_code
_entity_poly.pdbx_strand_id
1 'polypeptide(L)'
;LMATLTPMFVGALIGQVTADTAIKDVDPVLFIAMAIFLVAFVILYFIPVEDPEQTIGEGEVESPLHFRNFLFGVIAIFIYVGVEVGIPGTLNFFLSDVEKGAGLDPVMATSIAGFVAGTYWFLMLIGRFVSSFISGVVSSRMQLIVVSAVAFFLVLAAIFAPADVTASMPVFKGDGFGVESVPLSALLLVLCGLCTSVMWGVIFNLAVEGLGKSTSLASGIFMMMVVGGGVIPLVQNAIADVTSYLTSYYLIVACLAYLFWYAVWGSKPVRRA
;
A
#
# COMPACT_ATOMS: atom_id res chain seq x y z
N LEU A 1 6.35 2.42 -10.59
CA LEU A 1 6.52 3.23 -11.81
C LEU A 1 5.19 3.44 -12.53
N MET A 2 4.45 2.38 -12.84
CA MET A 2 3.15 2.52 -13.52
C MET A 2 2.17 3.40 -12.74
N ALA A 3 2.00 3.18 -11.45
CA ALA A 3 1.11 3.98 -10.61
C ALA A 3 1.48 5.48 -10.60
N THR A 4 2.77 5.81 -10.65
CA THR A 4 3.25 7.21 -10.72
C THR A 4 2.97 7.85 -12.07
N LEU A 5 3.08 7.06 -13.16
CA LEU A 5 2.88 7.56 -14.52
C LEU A 5 1.41 7.55 -14.94
N THR A 6 0.54 6.80 -14.26
CA THR A 6 -0.89 6.69 -14.61
C THR A 6 -1.58 8.05 -14.73
N PRO A 7 -1.43 9.03 -13.82
CA PRO A 7 -2.07 10.31 -13.96
C PRO A 7 -1.67 11.06 -15.24
N MET A 8 -0.40 10.90 -15.67
CA MET A 8 0.10 11.50 -16.92
C MET A 8 -0.52 10.83 -18.14
N PHE A 9 -0.60 9.48 -18.15
CA PHE A 9 -1.22 8.74 -19.25
C PHE A 9 -2.73 9.03 -19.33
N VAL A 10 -3.40 9.08 -18.19
CA VAL A 10 -4.83 9.40 -18.14
C VAL A 10 -5.05 10.82 -18.66
N GLY A 11 -4.27 11.80 -18.20
CA GLY A 11 -4.36 13.18 -18.68
C GLY A 11 -4.07 13.32 -20.18
N ALA A 12 -3.15 12.53 -20.73
CA ALA A 12 -2.86 12.53 -22.16
C ALA A 12 -3.98 11.90 -23.01
N LEU A 13 -4.74 10.94 -22.47
CA LEU A 13 -5.80 10.22 -23.18
C LEU A 13 -7.16 10.91 -23.12
N ILE A 14 -7.51 11.46 -21.98
CA ILE A 14 -8.84 12.03 -21.72
C ILE A 14 -8.80 13.52 -21.34
N GLY A 15 -7.63 14.15 -21.37
CA GLY A 15 -7.46 15.52 -20.92
C GLY A 15 -7.44 15.65 -19.40
N GLN A 16 -7.75 16.87 -18.90
CA GLN A 16 -7.79 17.10 -17.46
C GLN A 16 -8.96 16.35 -16.82
N VAL A 17 -8.68 15.49 -15.84
CA VAL A 17 -9.70 14.84 -15.02
C VAL A 17 -10.21 15.84 -14.00
N THR A 18 -11.47 16.20 -14.11
CA THR A 18 -12.18 17.10 -13.19
C THR A 18 -13.30 16.34 -12.47
N ALA A 19 -13.94 16.96 -11.49
CA ALA A 19 -15.10 16.38 -10.81
C ALA A 19 -16.28 16.09 -11.77
N ASP A 20 -16.36 16.81 -12.90
CA ASP A 20 -17.39 16.65 -13.90
C ASP A 20 -17.05 15.62 -14.99
N THR A 21 -15.88 14.97 -14.91
CA THR A 21 -15.47 13.95 -15.88
C THR A 21 -16.39 12.75 -15.79
N ALA A 22 -17.13 12.48 -16.88
CA ALA A 22 -18.07 11.38 -16.91
C ALA A 22 -17.35 10.02 -16.98
N ILE A 23 -18.00 8.95 -16.45
CA ILE A 23 -17.44 7.59 -16.48
C ILE A 23 -17.08 7.14 -17.92
N LYS A 24 -17.88 7.56 -18.92
CA LYS A 24 -17.60 7.22 -20.34
C LYS A 24 -16.30 7.83 -20.86
N ASP A 25 -15.84 8.94 -20.28
CA ASP A 25 -14.59 9.56 -20.71
C ASP A 25 -13.37 8.75 -20.26
N VAL A 26 -13.57 7.84 -19.29
CA VAL A 26 -12.55 6.91 -18.78
C VAL A 26 -12.47 5.61 -19.60
N ASP A 27 -13.45 5.34 -20.47
CA ASP A 27 -13.51 4.12 -21.30
C ASP A 27 -12.18 3.81 -22.02
N PRO A 28 -11.47 4.76 -22.67
CA PRO A 28 -10.19 4.45 -23.32
C PRO A 28 -9.14 3.87 -22.37
N VAL A 29 -9.10 4.35 -21.13
CA VAL A 29 -8.15 3.85 -20.09
C VAL A 29 -8.53 2.43 -19.69
N LEU A 30 -9.84 2.15 -19.52
CA LEU A 30 -10.35 0.83 -19.19
C LEU A 30 -10.09 -0.19 -20.32
N PHE A 31 -10.27 0.20 -21.58
CA PHE A 31 -9.95 -0.65 -22.72
C PHE A 31 -8.47 -0.98 -22.81
N ILE A 32 -7.57 -0.03 -22.53
CA ILE A 32 -6.13 -0.29 -22.47
C ILE A 32 -5.82 -1.28 -21.34
N ALA A 33 -6.40 -1.11 -20.16
CA ALA A 33 -6.21 -2.03 -19.04
C ALA A 33 -6.71 -3.44 -19.41
N MET A 34 -7.89 -3.56 -20.01
CA MET A 34 -8.43 -4.84 -20.51
C MET A 34 -7.48 -5.48 -21.53
N ALA A 35 -6.96 -4.71 -22.48
CA ALA A 35 -6.02 -5.23 -23.48
C ALA A 35 -4.74 -5.77 -22.84
N ILE A 36 -4.18 -5.07 -21.84
CA ILE A 36 -3.01 -5.52 -21.08
C ILE A 36 -3.29 -6.85 -20.37
N PHE A 37 -4.45 -6.98 -19.69
CA PHE A 37 -4.83 -8.23 -19.02
C PHE A 37 -5.03 -9.37 -20.02
N LEU A 38 -5.64 -9.09 -21.19
CA LEU A 38 -5.85 -10.10 -22.22
C LEU A 38 -4.52 -10.58 -22.81
N VAL A 39 -3.58 -9.66 -23.07
CA VAL A 39 -2.22 -10.00 -23.52
C VAL A 39 -1.49 -10.84 -22.45
N ALA A 40 -1.57 -10.45 -21.19
CA ALA A 40 -0.99 -11.21 -20.08
C ALA A 40 -1.62 -12.62 -19.98
N PHE A 41 -2.93 -12.74 -20.13
CA PHE A 41 -3.62 -14.02 -20.13
C PHE A 41 -3.12 -14.92 -21.27
N VAL A 42 -3.03 -14.37 -22.50
CA VAL A 42 -2.55 -15.13 -23.67
C VAL A 42 -1.11 -15.59 -23.46
N ILE A 43 -0.23 -14.70 -22.96
CA ILE A 43 1.16 -15.06 -22.66
C ILE A 43 1.22 -16.20 -21.64
N LEU A 44 0.49 -16.08 -20.51
CA LEU A 44 0.46 -17.10 -19.47
C LEU A 44 -0.14 -18.43 -19.94
N TYR A 45 -1.09 -18.40 -20.88
CA TYR A 45 -1.67 -19.61 -21.45
C TYR A 45 -0.66 -20.44 -22.26
N PHE A 46 0.29 -19.77 -22.94
CA PHE A 46 1.31 -20.44 -23.76
C PHE A 46 2.61 -20.75 -23.01
N ILE A 47 2.84 -20.14 -21.85
CA ILE A 47 4.00 -20.46 -21.02
C ILE A 47 3.65 -21.66 -20.13
N PRO A 48 4.37 -22.81 -20.27
CA PRO A 48 4.20 -23.91 -19.35
C PRO A 48 4.68 -23.45 -17.96
N VAL A 49 3.74 -23.20 -17.07
CA VAL A 49 4.03 -22.98 -15.64
C VAL A 49 4.16 -24.36 -15.03
N GLU A 50 5.39 -24.76 -14.70
CA GLU A 50 5.61 -26.01 -13.96
C GLU A 50 4.95 -25.85 -12.57
N ASP A 51 4.04 -26.76 -12.24
CA ASP A 51 3.52 -26.85 -10.89
C ASP A 51 4.71 -27.11 -9.95
N PRO A 52 4.88 -26.32 -8.88
CA PRO A 52 5.90 -26.62 -7.89
C PRO A 52 5.67 -28.05 -7.42
N GLU A 53 6.68 -28.90 -7.56
CA GLU A 53 6.61 -30.30 -7.10
C GLU A 53 6.02 -30.31 -5.69
N GLN A 54 4.75 -30.67 -5.60
CA GLN A 54 4.14 -31.00 -4.33
C GLN A 54 4.82 -32.31 -3.89
N THR A 55 5.94 -32.20 -3.20
CA THR A 55 6.45 -33.27 -2.38
C THR A 55 5.39 -33.52 -1.29
N ILE A 56 4.30 -34.17 -1.72
CA ILE A 56 3.32 -34.78 -0.84
C ILE A 56 4.05 -36.00 -0.25
N GLY A 57 4.99 -35.73 0.67
CA GLY A 57 5.50 -36.75 1.53
C GLY A 57 4.33 -37.29 2.35
N GLU A 58 4.16 -38.60 2.39
CA GLU A 58 3.20 -39.31 3.23
C GLU A 58 3.24 -38.73 4.66
N GLY A 59 2.28 -37.93 5.03
CA GLY A 59 2.10 -37.31 6.34
C GLY A 59 0.98 -36.28 6.30
N GLU A 60 0.13 -36.29 7.31
CA GLU A 60 -0.95 -35.29 7.44
C GLU A 60 -0.38 -33.87 7.36
N VAL A 61 -0.93 -33.04 6.44
CA VAL A 61 -0.61 -31.63 6.36
C VAL A 61 -1.33 -30.94 7.50
N GLU A 62 -0.56 -30.53 8.49
CA GLU A 62 -1.10 -29.83 9.65
C GLU A 62 -1.64 -28.45 9.25
N SER A 63 -2.76 -28.03 9.85
CA SER A 63 -3.31 -26.70 9.56
C SER A 63 -2.31 -25.60 9.95
N PRO A 64 -1.97 -24.65 9.03
CA PRO A 64 -1.08 -23.53 9.33
C PRO A 64 -1.58 -22.66 10.47
N LEU A 65 -2.90 -22.65 10.74
CA LEU A 65 -3.54 -21.86 11.80
C LEU A 65 -3.14 -22.29 13.22
N HIS A 66 -2.56 -23.49 13.38
CA HIS A 66 -2.01 -23.94 14.66
C HIS A 66 -0.70 -23.23 15.03
N PHE A 67 -0.03 -22.62 14.05
CA PHE A 67 1.18 -21.85 14.30
C PHE A 67 0.83 -20.41 14.66
N ARG A 68 1.29 -19.98 15.82
CA ARG A 68 0.99 -18.64 16.35
C ARG A 68 1.48 -17.52 15.44
N ASN A 69 2.71 -17.65 14.92
CA ASN A 69 3.31 -16.66 14.02
C ASN A 69 2.51 -16.53 12.73
N PHE A 70 1.94 -17.63 12.22
CA PHE A 70 1.10 -17.60 11.05
C PHE A 70 -0.25 -16.95 11.32
N LEU A 71 -0.94 -17.31 12.41
CA LEU A 71 -2.24 -16.76 12.75
C LEU A 71 -2.19 -15.23 12.89
N PHE A 72 -1.20 -14.69 13.61
CA PHE A 72 -1.00 -13.25 13.72
C PHE A 72 -0.44 -12.64 12.42
N GLY A 73 0.30 -13.40 11.62
CA GLY A 73 0.78 -13.01 10.31
C GLY A 73 -0.35 -12.80 9.30
N VAL A 74 -1.39 -13.63 9.34
CA VAL A 74 -2.61 -13.50 8.53
C VAL A 74 -3.33 -12.19 8.83
N ILE A 75 -3.44 -11.82 10.11
CA ILE A 75 -3.99 -10.53 10.52
C ILE A 75 -3.04 -9.38 10.12
N ALA A 76 -1.72 -9.59 10.26
CA ALA A 76 -0.73 -8.59 9.91
C ALA A 76 -0.76 -8.24 8.42
N ILE A 77 -0.92 -9.22 7.51
CA ILE A 77 -1.00 -8.94 6.08
C ILE A 77 -2.30 -8.23 5.71
N PHE A 78 -3.43 -8.62 6.30
CA PHE A 78 -4.71 -7.91 6.12
C PHE A 78 -4.57 -6.43 6.48
N ILE A 79 -4.00 -6.15 7.66
CA ILE A 79 -3.75 -4.79 8.15
C ILE A 79 -2.76 -4.06 7.25
N TYR A 80 -1.66 -4.71 6.88
CA TYR A 80 -0.63 -4.09 6.04
C TYR A 80 -1.18 -3.64 4.68
N VAL A 81 -1.92 -4.51 3.97
CA VAL A 81 -2.49 -4.14 2.67
C VAL A 81 -3.47 -2.98 2.82
N GLY A 82 -4.21 -2.96 3.93
CA GLY A 82 -5.06 -1.83 4.28
C GLY A 82 -4.29 -0.52 4.47
N VAL A 83 -3.14 -0.56 5.14
CA VAL A 83 -2.24 0.59 5.31
C VAL A 83 -1.65 1.02 3.97
N GLU A 84 -1.18 0.06 3.16
CA GLU A 84 -0.56 0.29 1.85
C GLU A 84 -1.50 1.03 0.89
N VAL A 85 -2.78 0.67 0.86
CA VAL A 85 -3.80 1.29 0.00
C VAL A 85 -4.42 2.52 0.66
N GLY A 86 -4.63 2.47 1.97
CA GLY A 86 -5.32 3.53 2.72
C GLY A 86 -4.54 4.83 2.77
N ILE A 87 -3.21 4.78 2.96
CA ILE A 87 -2.41 6.01 3.02
C ILE A 87 -2.52 6.82 1.72
N PRO A 88 -2.14 6.30 0.53
CA PRO A 88 -2.20 7.08 -0.70
C PRO A 88 -3.64 7.35 -1.17
N GLY A 89 -4.58 6.44 -0.91
CA GLY A 89 -5.99 6.63 -1.30
C GLY A 89 -6.64 7.80 -0.59
N THR A 90 -6.58 7.83 0.74
CA THR A 90 -7.13 8.93 1.54
C THR A 90 -6.34 10.23 1.34
N LEU A 91 -5.01 10.15 1.10
CA LEU A 91 -4.21 11.31 0.74
C LEU A 91 -4.67 11.94 -0.59
N ASN A 92 -5.01 11.12 -1.58
CA ASN A 92 -5.55 11.60 -2.84
C ASN A 92 -6.84 12.39 -2.62
N PHE A 93 -7.79 11.85 -1.84
CA PHE A 93 -9.04 12.55 -1.49
C PHE A 93 -8.77 13.85 -0.71
N PHE A 94 -7.86 13.81 0.27
CA PHE A 94 -7.49 15.00 1.05
C PHE A 94 -6.95 16.14 0.19
N LEU A 95 -6.16 15.82 -0.84
CA LEU A 95 -5.58 16.83 -1.72
C LEU A 95 -6.56 17.30 -2.82
N SER A 96 -7.47 16.44 -3.28
CA SER A 96 -8.41 16.73 -4.36
C SER A 96 -9.71 17.39 -3.89
N ASP A 97 -10.07 17.24 -2.62
CA ASP A 97 -11.30 17.83 -2.06
C ASP A 97 -11.10 19.34 -1.84
N VAL A 98 -11.87 20.12 -2.58
CA VAL A 98 -11.81 21.59 -2.56
C VAL A 98 -12.45 22.18 -1.31
N GLU A 99 -13.45 21.51 -0.73
CA GLU A 99 -14.22 22.02 0.39
C GLU A 99 -13.62 21.67 1.76
N LYS A 100 -13.21 20.41 1.92
CA LYS A 100 -12.74 19.85 3.22
C LYS A 100 -11.26 19.45 3.22
N GLY A 101 -10.61 19.62 2.09
CA GLY A 101 -9.27 19.13 1.86
C GLY A 101 -8.16 20.13 2.14
N ALA A 102 -7.10 20.05 1.35
CA ALA A 102 -5.85 20.77 1.54
C ALA A 102 -5.86 22.23 1.06
N GLY A 103 -6.96 22.73 0.49
CA GLY A 103 -7.09 24.10 -0.01
C GLY A 103 -6.25 24.38 -1.27
N LEU A 104 -5.98 23.37 -2.08
CA LEU A 104 -5.30 23.52 -3.38
C LEU A 104 -6.22 24.21 -4.39
N ASP A 105 -5.62 24.79 -5.44
CA ASP A 105 -6.37 25.38 -6.55
C ASP A 105 -7.31 24.34 -7.19
N PRO A 106 -8.63 24.59 -7.24
CA PRO A 106 -9.62 23.65 -7.74
C PRO A 106 -9.32 23.09 -9.15
N VAL A 107 -8.70 23.91 -10.01
CA VAL A 107 -8.40 23.54 -11.40
C VAL A 107 -7.28 22.48 -11.46
N MET A 108 -6.33 22.55 -10.53
CA MET A 108 -5.15 21.68 -10.53
C MET A 108 -5.19 20.60 -9.43
N ALA A 109 -6.08 20.72 -8.45
CA ALA A 109 -6.11 19.86 -7.24
C ALA A 109 -6.11 18.37 -7.57
N THR A 110 -6.95 17.92 -8.52
CA THR A 110 -7.05 16.51 -8.91
C THR A 110 -5.76 15.97 -9.54
N SER A 111 -5.12 16.77 -10.43
CA SER A 111 -3.86 16.35 -11.07
C SER A 111 -2.71 16.30 -10.06
N ILE A 112 -2.62 17.30 -9.18
CA ILE A 112 -1.63 17.35 -8.11
C ILE A 112 -1.83 16.20 -7.14
N ALA A 113 -3.06 15.96 -6.70
CA ALA A 113 -3.40 14.86 -5.79
C ALA A 113 -3.00 13.49 -6.35
N GLY A 114 -3.37 13.24 -7.61
CA GLY A 114 -3.02 11.99 -8.29
C GLY A 114 -1.50 11.79 -8.39
N PHE A 115 -0.75 12.83 -8.70
CA PHE A 115 0.71 12.74 -8.80
C PHE A 115 1.39 12.57 -7.43
N VAL A 116 0.95 13.31 -6.41
CA VAL A 116 1.47 13.20 -5.04
C VAL A 116 1.21 11.81 -4.49
N ALA A 117 -0.02 11.29 -4.63
CA ALA A 117 -0.33 9.91 -4.26
C ALA A 117 0.47 8.89 -5.09
N GLY A 118 0.69 9.17 -6.38
CA GLY A 118 1.56 8.36 -7.25
C GLY A 118 3.01 8.33 -6.78
N THR A 119 3.50 9.42 -6.20
CA THR A 119 4.87 9.49 -5.64
C THR A 119 5.06 8.53 -4.46
N TYR A 120 4.02 8.26 -3.67
CA TYR A 120 4.05 7.21 -2.64
C TYR A 120 4.42 5.84 -3.25
N TRP A 121 3.79 5.46 -4.36
CA TRP A 121 4.07 4.20 -5.06
C TRP A 121 5.47 4.19 -5.68
N PHE A 122 5.94 5.34 -6.14
CA PHE A 122 7.31 5.47 -6.65
C PHE A 122 8.35 5.29 -5.53
N LEU A 123 8.14 5.90 -4.38
CA LEU A 123 9.00 5.70 -3.21
C LEU A 123 8.95 4.25 -2.73
N MET A 124 7.80 3.58 -2.83
CA MET A 124 7.69 2.16 -2.53
C MET A 124 8.55 1.32 -3.49
N LEU A 125 8.60 1.65 -4.79
CA LEU A 125 9.49 0.98 -5.74
C LEU A 125 10.97 1.15 -5.34
N ILE A 126 11.37 2.38 -4.99
CA ILE A 126 12.73 2.67 -4.50
C ILE A 126 13.03 1.87 -3.23
N GLY A 127 12.11 1.87 -2.28
CA GLY A 127 12.28 1.13 -1.03
C GLY A 127 12.43 -0.38 -1.23
N ARG A 128 11.67 -0.98 -2.15
CA ARG A 128 11.82 -2.40 -2.54
C ARG A 128 13.19 -2.68 -3.15
N PHE A 129 13.66 -1.78 -4.00
CA PHE A 129 15.00 -1.89 -4.60
C PHE A 129 16.09 -1.83 -3.52
N VAL A 130 16.05 -0.85 -2.64
CA VAL A 130 17.00 -0.70 -1.51
C VAL A 130 16.93 -1.91 -0.59
N SER A 131 15.73 -2.39 -0.27
CA SER A 131 15.52 -3.57 0.59
C SER A 131 16.16 -4.83 0.03
N SER A 132 16.24 -4.98 -1.31
CA SER A 132 16.87 -6.15 -1.92
C SER A 132 18.36 -6.28 -1.56
N PHE A 133 19.05 -5.16 -1.35
CA PHE A 133 20.44 -5.15 -0.90
C PHE A 133 20.58 -5.37 0.62
N ILE A 134 19.58 -4.96 1.40
CA ILE A 134 19.61 -5.01 2.87
C ILE A 134 19.17 -6.39 3.39
N SER A 135 18.31 -7.09 2.66
CA SER A 135 17.70 -8.37 3.13
C SER A 135 18.72 -9.46 3.43
N GLY A 136 19.90 -9.43 2.82
CA GLY A 136 20.99 -10.37 3.12
C GLY A 136 21.71 -10.10 4.43
N VAL A 137 21.57 -8.91 5.02
CA VAL A 137 22.34 -8.47 6.19
C VAL A 137 21.45 -8.27 7.41
N VAL A 138 20.20 -7.80 7.21
CA VAL A 138 19.27 -7.45 8.28
C VAL A 138 18.12 -8.46 8.32
N SER A 139 17.85 -9.04 9.49
CA SER A 139 16.74 -10.01 9.66
C SER A 139 15.38 -9.38 9.35
N SER A 140 14.45 -10.18 8.79
CA SER A 140 13.08 -9.76 8.48
C SER A 140 12.38 -9.12 9.69
N ARG A 141 12.61 -9.65 10.89
CA ARG A 141 12.04 -9.10 12.12
C ARG A 141 12.53 -7.68 12.41
N MET A 142 13.84 -7.44 12.32
CA MET A 142 14.42 -6.12 12.55
C MET A 142 13.94 -5.11 11.49
N GLN A 143 13.88 -5.54 10.22
CA GLN A 143 13.35 -4.69 9.16
C GLN A 143 11.91 -4.26 9.48
N LEU A 144 11.03 -5.20 9.86
CA LEU A 144 9.63 -4.87 10.18
C LEU A 144 9.51 -3.96 11.41
N ILE A 145 10.33 -4.17 12.45
CA ILE A 145 10.35 -3.29 13.63
C ILE A 145 10.70 -1.85 13.23
N VAL A 146 11.76 -1.68 12.46
CA VAL A 146 12.23 -0.34 12.07
C VAL A 146 11.22 0.36 11.17
N VAL A 147 10.77 -0.31 10.11
CA VAL A 147 9.88 0.35 9.14
C VAL A 147 8.49 0.62 9.72
N SER A 148 7.96 -0.24 10.60
CA SER A 148 6.68 0.01 11.25
C SER A 148 6.77 1.14 12.29
N ALA A 149 7.88 1.24 13.03
CA ALA A 149 8.11 2.34 13.95
C ALA A 149 8.27 3.68 13.22
N VAL A 150 9.09 3.72 12.15
CA VAL A 150 9.29 4.95 11.36
C VAL A 150 7.96 5.38 10.72
N ALA A 151 7.22 4.46 10.09
CA ALA A 151 5.92 4.77 9.51
C ALA A 151 4.92 5.28 10.55
N PHE A 152 4.90 4.67 11.74
CA PHE A 152 4.06 5.11 12.87
C PHE A 152 4.32 6.57 13.24
N PHE A 153 5.60 6.96 13.40
CA PHE A 153 5.95 8.33 13.74
C PHE A 153 5.71 9.30 12.58
N LEU A 154 5.92 8.89 11.33
CA LEU A 154 5.61 9.72 10.16
C LEU A 154 4.12 10.03 10.06
N VAL A 155 3.25 9.02 10.22
CA VAL A 155 1.80 9.24 10.19
C VAL A 155 1.35 10.10 11.38
N LEU A 156 1.90 9.85 12.57
CA LEU A 156 1.61 10.70 13.73
C LEU A 156 2.03 12.14 13.48
N ALA A 157 3.23 12.36 12.98
CA ALA A 157 3.72 13.69 12.63
C ALA A 157 2.84 14.37 11.56
N ALA A 158 2.32 13.60 10.59
CA ALA A 158 1.41 14.11 9.57
C ALA A 158 0.07 14.57 10.16
N ILE A 159 -0.47 13.84 11.15
CA ILE A 159 -1.72 14.22 11.84
C ILE A 159 -1.56 15.53 12.62
N PHE A 160 -0.39 15.73 13.26
CA PHE A 160 -0.11 16.92 14.08
C PHE A 160 0.59 18.05 13.31
N ALA A 161 0.85 17.85 12.00
CA ALA A 161 1.49 18.88 11.19
C ALA A 161 0.61 20.14 11.12
N PRO A 162 1.14 21.33 11.40
CA PRO A 162 0.37 22.59 11.27
C PRO A 162 -0.11 22.76 9.83
N ALA A 163 -1.34 23.21 9.67
CA ALA A 163 -1.97 23.34 8.35
C ALA A 163 -1.33 24.45 7.48
N ASP A 164 -0.69 25.43 8.11
CA ASP A 164 0.00 26.55 7.48
C ASP A 164 1.41 26.19 6.99
N VAL A 165 1.95 25.06 7.44
CA VAL A 165 3.28 24.60 7.02
C VAL A 165 3.17 23.79 5.74
N THR A 166 3.83 24.27 4.69
CA THR A 166 3.88 23.64 3.38
C THR A 166 5.29 23.18 3.02
N ALA A 167 5.37 22.18 2.14
CA ALA A 167 6.61 21.69 1.57
C ALA A 167 6.52 21.77 0.04
N SER A 168 7.60 22.20 -0.59
CA SER A 168 7.68 22.22 -2.05
C SER A 168 7.95 20.81 -2.58
N MET A 169 7.06 20.30 -3.42
CA MET A 169 7.22 18.99 -4.07
C MET A 169 7.17 19.13 -5.59
N PRO A 170 7.95 18.33 -6.33
CA PRO A 170 7.74 18.19 -7.76
C PRO A 170 6.38 17.54 -8.01
N VAL A 171 5.57 18.12 -8.87
CA VAL A 171 4.23 17.63 -9.21
C VAL A 171 3.96 17.74 -10.70
N PHE A 172 3.00 16.97 -11.19
CA PHE A 172 2.44 17.11 -12.51
C PHE A 172 1.11 17.90 -12.41
N LYS A 173 1.04 19.04 -13.10
CA LYS A 173 -0.10 20.00 -12.99
C LYS A 173 -1.21 19.77 -14.01
N GLY A 174 -1.08 18.71 -14.82
CA GLY A 174 -2.01 18.40 -15.92
C GLY A 174 -1.46 18.80 -17.29
N ASP A 175 -0.76 19.90 -17.39
CA ASP A 175 -0.15 20.42 -18.61
C ASP A 175 1.39 20.29 -18.63
N GLY A 176 2.01 20.12 -17.46
CA GLY A 176 3.47 20.01 -17.33
C GLY A 176 3.95 19.71 -15.90
N PHE A 177 5.25 19.43 -15.81
CA PHE A 177 5.92 19.32 -14.52
C PHE A 177 6.19 20.69 -13.92
N GLY A 178 6.01 20.80 -12.62
CA GLY A 178 6.33 21.99 -11.86
C GLY A 178 6.64 21.68 -10.42
N VAL A 179 6.90 22.70 -9.64
CA VAL A 179 7.02 22.59 -8.18
C VAL A 179 5.81 23.27 -7.57
N GLU A 180 5.14 22.60 -6.65
CA GLU A 180 3.97 23.13 -5.94
C GLU A 180 4.15 23.00 -4.44
N SER A 181 3.55 23.93 -3.72
CA SER A 181 3.51 23.89 -2.26
C SER A 181 2.34 23.02 -1.82
N VAL A 182 2.66 21.86 -1.24
CA VAL A 182 1.66 20.97 -0.65
C VAL A 182 1.76 21.00 0.88
N PRO A 183 0.71 20.66 1.62
CA PRO A 183 0.80 20.57 3.08
C PRO A 183 1.92 19.64 3.52
N LEU A 184 2.62 19.99 4.59
CA LEU A 184 3.67 19.15 5.15
C LEU A 184 3.18 17.74 5.49
N SER A 185 1.92 17.61 5.93
CA SER A 185 1.26 16.31 6.16
C SER A 185 1.30 15.41 4.92
N ALA A 186 1.10 15.95 3.73
CA ALA A 186 1.16 15.18 2.49
C ALA A 186 2.55 14.63 2.21
N LEU A 187 3.61 15.43 2.40
CA LEU A 187 5.00 14.96 2.26
C LEU A 187 5.32 13.83 3.24
N LEU A 188 4.92 13.97 4.52
CA LEU A 188 5.16 12.96 5.54
C LEU A 188 4.44 11.63 5.22
N LEU A 189 3.20 11.71 4.71
CA LEU A 189 2.45 10.53 4.29
C LEU A 189 3.05 9.86 3.06
N VAL A 190 3.54 10.64 2.09
CA VAL A 190 4.22 10.10 0.90
C VAL A 190 5.50 9.35 1.29
N LEU A 191 6.27 9.85 2.26
CA LEU A 191 7.48 9.19 2.76
C LEU A 191 7.20 7.82 3.38
N CYS A 192 5.97 7.56 3.87
CA CYS A 192 5.58 6.23 4.35
C CYS A 192 5.70 5.15 3.26
N GLY A 193 5.68 5.51 1.97
CA GLY A 193 5.89 4.58 0.86
C GLY A 193 7.23 3.83 0.94
N LEU A 194 8.28 4.49 1.44
CA LEU A 194 9.57 3.82 1.69
C LEU A 194 9.45 2.74 2.77
N CYS A 195 8.67 3.00 3.81
CA CYS A 195 8.50 2.07 4.94
C CYS A 195 7.62 0.88 4.55
N THR A 196 6.49 1.13 3.88
CA THR A 196 5.56 0.07 3.46
C THR A 196 6.14 -0.85 2.39
N SER A 197 7.12 -0.38 1.64
CA SER A 197 7.76 -1.12 0.54
C SER A 197 8.28 -2.51 0.92
N VAL A 198 8.77 -2.65 2.14
CA VAL A 198 9.46 -3.85 2.65
C VAL A 198 8.49 -4.78 3.38
N MET A 199 7.39 -4.24 3.90
CA MET A 199 6.53 -4.93 4.87
C MET A 199 5.92 -6.21 4.34
N TRP A 200 5.47 -6.26 3.07
CA TRP A 200 4.88 -7.47 2.48
C TRP A 200 5.79 -8.68 2.62
N GLY A 201 7.01 -8.59 2.06
CA GLY A 201 7.95 -9.71 2.03
C GLY A 201 8.37 -10.15 3.42
N VAL A 202 8.63 -9.18 4.33
CA VAL A 202 9.07 -9.51 5.68
C VAL A 202 7.95 -10.09 6.54
N ILE A 203 6.69 -9.63 6.39
CA ILE A 203 5.53 -10.22 7.08
C ILE A 203 5.32 -11.65 6.58
N PHE A 204 5.37 -11.88 5.26
CA PHE A 204 5.24 -13.21 4.69
C PHE A 204 6.32 -14.16 5.24
N ASN A 205 7.60 -13.76 5.17
CA ASN A 205 8.70 -14.57 5.67
C ASN A 205 8.53 -14.95 7.14
N LEU A 206 8.12 -14.01 7.99
CA LEU A 206 7.87 -14.25 9.41
C LEU A 206 6.65 -15.14 9.66
N ALA A 207 5.62 -15.00 8.83
CA ALA A 207 4.39 -15.79 8.95
C ALA A 207 4.61 -17.25 8.61
N VAL A 208 5.40 -17.55 7.56
CA VAL A 208 5.63 -18.92 7.10
C VAL A 208 6.83 -19.61 7.79
N GLU A 209 7.55 -18.90 8.64
CA GLU A 209 8.71 -19.45 9.37
C GLU A 209 8.28 -20.67 10.21
N GLY A 210 8.93 -21.83 9.95
CA GLY A 210 8.70 -23.07 10.69
C GLY A 210 7.48 -23.89 10.23
N LEU A 211 6.73 -23.49 9.20
CA LEU A 211 5.54 -24.21 8.74
C LEU A 211 5.85 -25.47 7.90
N GLY A 212 7.04 -25.57 7.32
CA GLY A 212 7.45 -26.74 6.53
C GLY A 212 6.47 -27.08 5.40
N LYS A 213 5.90 -28.28 5.42
CA LYS A 213 4.94 -28.76 4.39
C LYS A 213 3.64 -27.94 4.31
N SER A 214 3.26 -27.25 5.36
CA SER A 214 2.04 -26.42 5.41
C SER A 214 2.19 -25.07 4.72
N THR A 215 3.38 -24.72 4.21
CA THR A 215 3.66 -23.42 3.58
C THR A 215 2.80 -23.17 2.34
N SER A 216 2.51 -24.19 1.53
CA SER A 216 1.67 -24.05 0.33
C SER A 216 0.25 -23.62 0.69
N LEU A 217 -0.37 -24.30 1.66
CA LEU A 217 -1.71 -23.95 2.18
C LEU A 217 -1.70 -22.56 2.85
N ALA A 218 -0.64 -22.27 3.60
CA ALA A 218 -0.43 -20.99 4.25
C ALA A 218 -0.40 -19.85 3.24
N SER A 219 0.30 -20.02 2.11
CA SER A 219 0.38 -19.01 1.05
C SER A 219 -0.99 -18.68 0.46
N GLY A 220 -1.85 -19.69 0.26
CA GLY A 220 -3.23 -19.49 -0.21
C GLY A 220 -4.05 -18.64 0.76
N ILE A 221 -4.04 -18.99 2.05
CA ILE A 221 -4.74 -18.22 3.10
C ILE A 221 -4.20 -16.78 3.18
N PHE A 222 -2.88 -16.62 3.08
CA PHE A 222 -2.23 -15.32 3.13
C PHE A 222 -2.67 -14.41 1.99
N MET A 223 -2.81 -14.95 0.77
CA MET A 223 -3.28 -14.21 -0.39
C MET A 223 -4.76 -13.78 -0.28
N MET A 224 -5.61 -14.54 0.41
CA MET A 224 -6.99 -14.14 0.67
C MET A 224 -7.06 -12.86 1.52
N MET A 225 -6.09 -12.62 2.38
CA MET A 225 -6.07 -11.46 3.27
C MET A 225 -5.76 -10.13 2.57
N VAL A 226 -5.42 -10.15 1.28
CA VAL A 226 -5.30 -8.94 0.43
C VAL A 226 -6.60 -8.12 0.44
N VAL A 227 -7.73 -8.75 0.76
CA VAL A 227 -9.03 -8.07 0.96
C VAL A 227 -8.96 -6.92 1.98
N GLY A 228 -7.97 -6.92 2.87
CA GLY A 228 -7.70 -5.80 3.78
C GLY A 228 -7.52 -4.45 3.07
N GLY A 229 -7.00 -4.46 1.82
CA GLY A 229 -6.88 -3.28 0.97
C GLY A 229 -8.20 -2.67 0.50
N GLY A 230 -9.30 -3.40 0.61
CA GLY A 230 -10.65 -2.85 0.42
C GLY A 230 -11.30 -2.43 1.73
N VAL A 231 -11.15 -3.24 2.78
CA VAL A 231 -11.86 -3.05 4.06
C VAL A 231 -11.31 -1.86 4.86
N ILE A 232 -9.99 -1.80 5.05
CA ILE A 232 -9.37 -0.74 5.89
C ILE A 232 -9.57 0.66 5.28
N PRO A 233 -9.32 0.89 3.96
CA PRO A 233 -9.59 2.19 3.35
C PRO A 233 -11.07 2.59 3.39
N LEU A 234 -11.99 1.61 3.26
CA LEU A 234 -13.42 1.87 3.40
C LEU A 234 -13.75 2.42 4.79
N VAL A 235 -13.24 1.78 5.85
CA VAL A 235 -13.43 2.23 7.22
C VAL A 235 -12.73 3.58 7.45
N GLN A 236 -11.53 3.76 6.91
CA GLN A 236 -10.77 5.01 7.02
C GLN A 236 -11.54 6.19 6.42
N ASN A 237 -12.08 6.01 5.20
CA ASN A 237 -12.83 7.08 4.54
C ASN A 237 -14.18 7.33 5.22
N ALA A 238 -14.86 6.30 5.74
CA ALA A 238 -16.05 6.49 6.54
C ALA A 238 -15.78 7.32 7.82
N ILE A 239 -14.61 7.17 8.44
CA ILE A 239 -14.16 8.03 9.54
C ILE A 239 -13.90 9.46 9.04
N ALA A 240 -13.25 9.61 7.86
CA ALA A 240 -12.97 10.90 7.27
C ALA A 240 -14.24 11.70 6.98
N ASP A 241 -15.30 11.04 6.48
CA ASP A 241 -16.58 11.67 6.15
C ASP A 241 -17.25 12.34 7.37
N VAL A 242 -17.12 11.72 8.54
CA VAL A 242 -17.75 12.22 9.79
C VAL A 242 -16.82 13.08 10.66
N THR A 243 -15.51 13.11 10.33
CA THR A 243 -14.52 13.86 11.11
C THR A 243 -13.67 14.77 10.20
N SER A 244 -12.47 14.32 9.85
CA SER A 244 -11.59 14.94 8.85
C SER A 244 -10.65 13.90 8.24
N TYR A 245 -10.10 14.22 7.07
CA TYR A 245 -9.13 13.34 6.41
C TYR A 245 -7.94 13.00 7.32
N LEU A 246 -7.34 14.00 7.96
CA LEU A 246 -6.19 13.76 8.84
C LEU A 246 -6.55 12.98 10.11
N THR A 247 -7.74 13.20 10.67
CA THR A 247 -8.22 12.45 11.82
C THR A 247 -8.39 10.96 11.49
N SER A 248 -8.81 10.62 10.27
CA SER A 248 -8.96 9.21 9.86
C SER A 248 -7.66 8.40 9.92
N TYR A 249 -6.51 9.07 9.84
CA TYR A 249 -5.19 8.42 9.94
C TYR A 249 -4.89 7.84 11.33
N TYR A 250 -5.67 8.16 12.38
CA TYR A 250 -5.54 7.44 13.65
C TYR A 250 -5.83 5.94 13.50
N LEU A 251 -6.69 5.53 12.56
CA LEU A 251 -6.87 4.13 12.21
C LEU A 251 -5.57 3.52 11.68
N ILE A 252 -4.87 4.23 10.80
CA ILE A 252 -3.59 3.79 10.25
C ILE A 252 -2.52 3.70 11.35
N VAL A 253 -2.50 4.66 12.28
CA VAL A 253 -1.60 4.60 13.47
C VAL A 253 -1.85 3.33 14.29
N ALA A 254 -3.12 2.99 14.55
CA ALA A 254 -3.47 1.75 15.26
C ALA A 254 -3.02 0.49 14.47
N CYS A 255 -3.20 0.50 13.16
CA CYS A 255 -2.73 -0.57 12.27
C CYS A 255 -1.20 -0.74 12.33
N LEU A 256 -0.44 0.36 12.27
CA LEU A 256 1.03 0.33 12.36
C LEU A 256 1.52 -0.11 13.74
N ALA A 257 0.81 0.27 14.82
CA ALA A 257 1.10 -0.23 16.16
C ALA A 257 0.93 -1.76 16.25
N TYR A 258 -0.12 -2.32 15.60
CA TYR A 258 -0.28 -3.78 15.51
C TYR A 258 0.87 -4.43 14.74
N LEU A 259 1.30 -3.87 13.60
CA LEU A 259 2.42 -4.40 12.82
C LEU A 259 3.73 -4.38 13.63
N PHE A 260 3.97 -3.32 14.38
CA PHE A 260 5.11 -3.24 15.30
C PHE A 260 5.03 -4.31 16.39
N TRP A 261 3.87 -4.48 17.02
CA TRP A 261 3.64 -5.53 18.01
C TRP A 261 3.85 -6.93 17.42
N TYR A 262 3.33 -7.17 16.21
CA TYR A 262 3.54 -8.42 15.49
C TYR A 262 5.04 -8.69 15.28
N ALA A 263 5.80 -7.70 14.85
CA ALA A 263 7.24 -7.83 14.65
C ALA A 263 7.98 -8.23 15.92
N VAL A 264 7.60 -7.66 17.08
CA VAL A 264 8.32 -7.87 18.36
C VAL A 264 7.93 -9.19 19.03
N TRP A 265 6.62 -9.51 19.08
CA TRP A 265 6.10 -10.66 19.83
C TRP A 265 5.32 -11.67 18.98
N GLY A 266 4.45 -11.20 18.11
CA GLY A 266 3.53 -12.04 17.36
C GLY A 266 4.21 -12.98 16.38
N SER A 267 5.32 -12.56 15.80
CA SER A 267 6.09 -13.28 14.78
C SER A 267 6.98 -14.42 15.32
N LYS A 268 7.06 -14.60 16.64
CA LYS A 268 7.89 -15.69 17.20
C LYS A 268 7.24 -17.04 16.89
N PRO A 269 7.96 -17.97 16.22
CA PRO A 269 7.40 -19.27 15.88
C PRO A 269 7.15 -20.06 17.18
N VAL A 270 5.89 -20.28 17.48
CA VAL A 270 5.42 -21.11 18.60
C VAL A 270 4.26 -21.94 18.11
N ARG A 271 4.39 -23.27 18.22
CA ARG A 271 3.29 -24.19 17.96
C ARG A 271 2.27 -24.09 19.09
N ARG A 272 1.02 -23.91 18.77
CA ARG A 272 -0.06 -24.03 19.75
C ARG A 272 -0.27 -25.51 20.05
N ALA A 273 -0.29 -25.86 21.34
CA ALA A 273 -0.63 -27.20 21.80
C ALA A 273 -2.09 -27.55 21.47
#